data_cfd9230837edd54be72d8754db2ad3f7
#
_entry.id   cfd9230837edd54be72d8754db2ad3f7
#
_cell.length_a   1.000
_cell.length_b   1.000
_cell.length_c   1.000
_cell.angle_alpha   90.00
_cell.angle_beta   90.00
_cell.angle_gamma   90.00
#
_symmetry.space_group_name_H-M   'P 1'
#
loop_
_entity.id
_entity.type
_entity.pdbx_description
1 polymer ?
#
loop_
_entity_poly.entity_id
_entity_poly.type
_entity_poly.pdbx_seq_one_letter_code
_entity_poly.pdbx_strand_id
1 'polypeptide(L)'
;MKFCQGGQNILAAVNVFSEVAAALSVHGAAPCPNYMTTVERANGMFPPPYADEQYAADYQRQACDPFWLSSCLVANAVKEADGARKLSVFAGRIPSNRSDLADAIIRHASDEAKHARVFLQLLNAVFPDAELSSRLKSDIQAYLPSPPITFAVCDRPPYTVEQMVDEISQINIGEIRTRINQLILRPVLLAHASAEQEMRIQQVIDNLLRDEQRHIAYTGEILESFSQQGYNAFVDHIYLVRFCRFNERTIRELNGSGVDL
;
A
#
# COMPACT_ATOMS: atom_id res chain seq x y z
N MET A 1 3.06 -24.77 -11.42
CA MET A 1 3.89 -23.98 -12.36
C MET A 1 3.25 -23.75 -13.74
N LYS A 2 1.91 -23.68 -13.81
CA LYS A 2 1.21 -23.47 -15.10
C LYS A 2 1.41 -22.06 -15.69
N PHE A 3 1.58 -21.04 -14.85
CA PHE A 3 1.74 -19.65 -15.28
C PHE A 3 3.14 -19.35 -15.84
N CYS A 4 4.17 -19.95 -15.27
CA CYS A 4 5.57 -19.72 -15.67
C CYS A 4 5.98 -20.49 -16.93
N GLN A 5 5.14 -21.38 -17.45
CA GLN A 5 5.42 -22.21 -18.63
C GLN A 5 4.53 -21.94 -19.85
N GLY A 6 3.49 -21.15 -19.74
CA GLY A 6 2.54 -20.95 -20.84
C GLY A 6 1.85 -19.60 -20.82
N GLY A 7 2.17 -18.76 -21.80
CA GLY A 7 1.33 -17.70 -22.38
C GLY A 7 0.72 -16.71 -21.41
N GLN A 8 1.40 -15.63 -21.26
CA GLN A 8 1.01 -14.26 -20.95
C GLN A 8 -0.51 -14.01 -20.82
N ASN A 9 -1.04 -14.02 -19.60
CA ASN A 9 -2.04 -13.05 -19.20
C ASN A 9 -1.28 -11.91 -18.48
N ILE A 10 -0.53 -11.14 -19.25
CA ILE A 10 0.01 -9.87 -18.77
C ILE A 10 -1.21 -9.01 -18.46
N LEU A 11 -1.33 -8.59 -17.20
CA LEU A 11 -2.31 -7.55 -16.85
C LEU A 11 -2.04 -6.37 -17.78
N ALA A 12 -3.07 -5.93 -18.51
CA ALA A 12 -3.00 -4.67 -19.22
C ALA A 12 -2.53 -3.57 -18.24
N ALA A 13 -1.79 -2.59 -18.74
CA ALA A 13 -1.29 -1.49 -17.93
C ALA A 13 -2.38 -0.98 -16.97
N VAL A 14 -2.10 -0.98 -15.67
CA VAL A 14 -3.06 -0.52 -14.67
C VAL A 14 -3.10 1.00 -14.72
N ASN A 15 -4.26 1.57 -15.08
CA ASN A 15 -4.42 3.01 -15.11
C ASN A 15 -4.67 3.54 -13.69
N VAL A 16 -3.68 4.24 -13.13
CA VAL A 16 -3.72 4.81 -11.77
C VAL A 16 -4.96 5.68 -11.54
N PHE A 17 -5.28 6.56 -12.49
CA PHE A 17 -6.45 7.44 -12.38
C PHE A 17 -7.76 6.63 -12.29
N SER A 18 -7.89 5.59 -13.12
CA SER A 18 -9.06 4.69 -13.10
C SER A 18 -9.17 3.92 -11.79
N GLU A 19 -8.05 3.45 -11.22
CA GLU A 19 -8.04 2.76 -9.91
C GLU A 19 -8.48 3.69 -8.77
N VAL A 20 -7.99 4.93 -8.77
CA VAL A 20 -8.39 5.93 -7.77
C VAL A 20 -9.87 6.30 -7.93
N ALA A 21 -10.33 6.54 -9.15
CA ALA A 21 -11.74 6.83 -9.42
C ALA A 21 -12.67 5.67 -8.99
N ALA A 22 -12.25 4.42 -9.25
CA ALA A 22 -12.96 3.22 -8.82
C ALA A 22 -13.01 3.12 -7.29
N ALA A 23 -11.89 3.42 -6.59
CA ALA A 23 -11.84 3.41 -5.14
C ALA A 23 -12.84 4.41 -4.52
N LEU A 24 -12.84 5.65 -5.00
CA LEU A 24 -13.80 6.68 -4.56
C LEU A 24 -15.25 6.25 -4.81
N SER A 25 -15.54 5.71 -5.99
CA SER A 25 -16.90 5.28 -6.38
C SER A 25 -17.41 4.12 -5.53
N VAL A 26 -16.61 3.08 -5.33
CA VAL A 26 -16.99 1.86 -4.58
C VAL A 26 -17.28 2.16 -3.12
N HIS A 27 -16.57 3.10 -2.53
CA HIS A 27 -16.76 3.48 -1.12
C HIS A 27 -17.74 4.64 -0.93
N GLY A 28 -18.43 5.08 -2.01
CA GLY A 28 -19.43 6.13 -1.93
C GLY A 28 -18.87 7.47 -1.45
N ALA A 29 -17.58 7.71 -1.74
CA ALA A 29 -16.92 8.95 -1.40
C ALA A 29 -17.64 10.16 -1.99
N ALA A 30 -17.63 11.28 -1.28
CA ALA A 30 -18.08 12.55 -1.82
C ALA A 30 -17.23 12.93 -3.05
N PRO A 31 -17.75 13.75 -3.99
CA PRO A 31 -16.96 14.21 -5.12
C PRO A 31 -15.66 14.88 -4.68
N CYS A 32 -14.53 14.41 -5.22
CA CYS A 32 -13.18 14.89 -4.90
C CYS A 32 -12.49 15.54 -6.12
N PRO A 33 -13.04 16.63 -6.70
CA PRO A 33 -12.55 17.18 -7.96
C PRO A 33 -11.14 17.75 -7.88
N ASN A 34 -10.76 18.41 -6.78
CA ASN A 34 -9.41 18.96 -6.62
C ASN A 34 -8.39 17.84 -6.48
N TYR A 35 -8.67 16.84 -5.63
CA TYR A 35 -7.82 15.67 -5.47
C TYR A 35 -7.66 14.90 -6.77
N MET A 36 -8.73 14.64 -7.52
CA MET A 36 -8.67 13.95 -8.80
C MET A 36 -7.85 14.72 -9.84
N THR A 37 -7.96 16.05 -9.89
CA THR A 37 -7.13 16.90 -10.74
C THR A 37 -5.64 16.79 -10.36
N THR A 38 -5.33 16.76 -9.06
CA THR A 38 -3.97 16.57 -8.56
C THR A 38 -3.41 15.20 -8.96
N VAL A 39 -4.19 14.13 -8.82
CA VAL A 39 -3.80 12.76 -9.23
C VAL A 39 -3.54 12.69 -10.74
N GLU A 40 -4.45 13.25 -11.55
CA GLU A 40 -4.30 13.28 -13.01
C GLU A 40 -3.02 14.02 -13.42
N ARG A 41 -2.77 15.18 -12.82
CA ARG A 41 -1.58 15.98 -13.07
C ARG A 41 -0.30 15.24 -12.65
N ALA A 42 -0.28 14.61 -11.46
CA ALA A 42 0.85 13.84 -10.97
C ALA A 42 1.18 12.67 -11.92
N ASN A 43 0.16 11.93 -12.34
CA ASN A 43 0.31 10.82 -13.27
C ASN A 43 0.79 11.27 -14.64
N GLY A 44 0.33 12.42 -15.15
CA GLY A 44 0.76 12.99 -16.43
C GLY A 44 2.20 13.53 -16.41
N MET A 45 2.62 14.15 -15.30
CA MET A 45 3.97 14.72 -15.17
C MET A 45 5.03 13.68 -14.79
N PHE A 46 4.66 12.66 -14.01
CA PHE A 46 5.55 11.64 -13.47
C PHE A 46 4.91 10.26 -13.63
N PRO A 47 4.78 9.71 -14.87
CA PRO A 47 4.16 8.41 -15.07
C PRO A 47 4.77 7.36 -14.13
N PRO A 48 3.97 6.68 -13.29
CA PRO A 48 4.52 5.76 -12.30
C PRO A 48 4.99 4.48 -12.97
N PRO A 49 6.13 3.91 -12.53
CA PRO A 49 6.68 2.68 -13.11
C PRO A 49 5.68 1.52 -13.09
N TYR A 50 4.92 1.39 -12.01
CA TYR A 50 3.94 0.31 -11.83
C TYR A 50 2.70 0.41 -12.72
N ALA A 51 2.53 1.51 -13.48
CA ALA A 51 1.52 1.62 -14.53
C ALA A 51 2.02 1.17 -15.91
N ASP A 52 3.30 0.79 -16.03
CA ASP A 52 3.92 0.31 -17.25
C ASP A 52 3.77 -1.22 -17.39
N GLU A 53 3.41 -1.69 -18.61
CA GLU A 53 3.25 -3.13 -18.88
C GLU A 53 4.56 -3.90 -18.71
N GLN A 54 5.69 -3.27 -19.06
CA GLN A 54 7.00 -3.89 -18.90
C GLN A 54 7.36 -4.08 -17.43
N TYR A 55 7.05 -3.10 -16.57
CA TYR A 55 7.20 -3.23 -15.12
C TYR A 55 6.38 -4.41 -14.59
N ALA A 56 5.11 -4.52 -14.99
CA ALA A 56 4.24 -5.61 -14.55
C ALA A 56 4.79 -6.97 -15.01
N ALA A 57 5.26 -7.06 -16.26
CA ALA A 57 5.86 -8.29 -16.82
C ALA A 57 7.15 -8.68 -16.08
N ASP A 58 8.02 -7.71 -15.77
CA ASP A 58 9.28 -7.93 -15.07
C ASP A 58 9.03 -8.36 -13.61
N TYR A 59 8.08 -7.71 -12.95
CA TYR A 59 7.67 -8.06 -11.58
C TYR A 59 7.10 -9.47 -11.52
N GLN A 60 6.20 -9.84 -12.43
CA GLN A 60 5.62 -11.19 -12.52
C GLN A 60 6.67 -12.25 -12.85
N ARG A 61 7.64 -11.94 -13.71
CA ARG A 61 8.74 -12.84 -14.04
C ARG A 61 9.62 -13.11 -12.81
N GLN A 62 9.96 -12.10 -12.03
CA GLN A 62 10.69 -12.27 -10.78
C GLN A 62 9.87 -13.08 -9.76
N ALA A 63 8.57 -12.82 -9.67
CA ALA A 63 7.67 -13.53 -8.76
C ALA A 63 7.44 -15.00 -9.13
N CYS A 64 7.83 -15.44 -10.35
CA CYS A 64 7.86 -16.86 -10.70
C CYS A 64 8.97 -17.64 -9.95
N ASP A 65 9.99 -16.95 -9.41
CA ASP A 65 10.97 -17.54 -8.52
C ASP A 65 10.38 -17.67 -7.09
N PRO A 66 10.21 -18.89 -6.55
CA PRO A 66 9.67 -19.11 -5.21
C PRO A 66 10.47 -18.42 -4.12
N PHE A 67 11.80 -18.33 -4.26
CA PHE A 67 12.65 -17.67 -3.28
C PHE A 67 12.42 -16.15 -3.27
N TRP A 68 12.36 -15.56 -4.46
CA TRP A 68 12.06 -14.13 -4.58
C TRP A 68 10.65 -13.81 -4.04
N LEU A 69 9.65 -14.62 -4.42
CA LEU A 69 8.26 -14.40 -4.00
C LEU A 69 8.07 -14.56 -2.49
N SER A 70 8.68 -15.58 -1.88
CA SER A 70 8.62 -15.76 -0.43
C SER A 70 9.28 -14.58 0.30
N SER A 71 10.43 -14.09 -0.19
CA SER A 71 11.10 -12.90 0.35
C SER A 71 10.26 -11.63 0.18
N CYS A 72 9.55 -11.49 -0.94
CA CYS A 72 8.64 -10.37 -1.19
C CYS A 72 7.46 -10.37 -0.20
N LEU A 73 6.85 -11.54 0.09
CA LEU A 73 5.78 -11.66 1.06
C LEU A 73 6.23 -11.26 2.47
N VAL A 74 7.44 -11.65 2.85
CA VAL A 74 8.02 -11.24 4.14
C VAL A 74 8.28 -9.74 4.18
N ALA A 75 8.89 -9.18 3.13
CA ALA A 75 9.16 -7.75 3.05
C ALA A 75 7.86 -6.93 3.14
N ASN A 76 6.78 -7.40 2.50
CA ASN A 76 5.47 -6.76 2.62
C ASN A 76 4.95 -6.85 4.07
N ALA A 77 5.02 -8.01 4.72
CA ALA A 77 4.62 -8.13 6.12
C ALA A 77 5.35 -7.15 7.05
N VAL A 78 6.66 -6.94 6.85
CA VAL A 78 7.45 -5.97 7.63
C VAL A 78 7.04 -4.53 7.30
N LYS A 79 6.81 -4.21 6.03
CA LYS A 79 6.37 -2.86 5.60
C LYS A 79 5.02 -2.50 6.18
N GLU A 80 4.04 -3.41 6.17
CA GLU A 80 2.72 -3.22 6.78
C GLU A 80 2.82 -3.03 8.31
N ALA A 81 3.64 -3.84 8.99
CA ALA A 81 3.85 -3.70 10.42
C ALA A 81 4.47 -2.33 10.79
N ASP A 82 5.46 -1.85 10.02
CA ASP A 82 6.03 -0.52 10.19
C ASP A 82 5.03 0.59 9.83
N GLY A 83 4.18 0.37 8.81
CA GLY A 83 3.05 1.21 8.45
C GLY A 83 2.11 1.41 9.64
N ALA A 84 1.64 0.33 10.24
CA ALA A 84 0.77 0.36 11.42
C ALA A 84 1.37 1.20 12.56
N ARG A 85 2.66 1.01 12.85
CA ARG A 85 3.38 1.78 13.87
C ARG A 85 3.46 3.26 13.53
N LYS A 86 3.80 3.62 12.29
CA LYS A 86 3.89 5.01 11.83
C LYS A 86 2.53 5.70 11.88
N LEU A 87 1.47 5.03 11.45
CA LEU A 87 0.10 5.54 11.51
C LEU A 87 -0.35 5.77 12.96
N SER A 88 -0.04 4.86 13.89
CA SER A 88 -0.32 5.05 15.32
C SER A 88 0.38 6.29 15.89
N VAL A 89 1.64 6.54 15.54
CA VAL A 89 2.38 7.76 15.90
C VAL A 89 1.77 9.00 15.25
N PHE A 90 1.40 8.93 14.00
CA PHE A 90 0.75 10.02 13.28
C PHE A 90 -0.57 10.40 13.95
N ALA A 91 -1.44 9.41 14.22
CA ALA A 91 -2.71 9.62 14.90
C ALA A 91 -2.56 10.29 16.26
N GLY A 92 -1.55 9.89 17.07
CA GLY A 92 -1.25 10.46 18.36
C GLY A 92 -0.78 11.93 18.35
N ARG A 93 -0.46 12.46 17.15
CA ARG A 93 -0.04 13.86 16.95
C ARG A 93 -1.06 14.71 16.19
N ILE A 94 -2.19 14.13 15.80
CA ILE A 94 -3.28 14.90 15.19
C ILE A 94 -3.90 15.81 16.26
N PRO A 95 -4.14 17.09 15.96
CA PRO A 95 -4.76 18.01 16.93
C PRO A 95 -6.11 17.50 17.43
N SER A 96 -6.42 17.71 18.70
CA SER A 96 -7.63 17.19 19.37
C SER A 96 -8.95 17.68 18.75
N ASN A 97 -8.93 18.81 18.05
CA ASN A 97 -10.08 19.31 17.30
C ASN A 97 -10.30 18.58 15.95
N ARG A 98 -9.50 17.57 15.64
CA ARG A 98 -9.59 16.70 14.45
C ARG A 98 -9.61 15.22 14.87
N SER A 99 -10.36 14.91 15.93
CA SER A 99 -10.47 13.54 16.45
C SER A 99 -11.02 12.54 15.40
N ASP A 100 -11.91 12.99 14.54
CA ASP A 100 -12.43 12.24 13.41
C ASP A 100 -11.32 11.71 12.48
N LEU A 101 -10.34 12.57 12.16
CA LEU A 101 -9.17 12.21 11.39
C LEU A 101 -8.28 11.23 12.17
N ALA A 102 -8.03 11.49 13.44
CA ALA A 102 -7.20 10.61 14.27
C ALA A 102 -7.80 9.20 14.37
N ASP A 103 -9.13 9.09 14.54
CA ASP A 103 -9.84 7.82 14.59
C ASP A 103 -9.79 7.08 13.24
N ALA A 104 -9.87 7.80 12.11
CA ALA A 104 -9.72 7.20 10.78
C ALA A 104 -8.31 6.61 10.60
N ILE A 105 -7.28 7.33 11.01
CA ILE A 105 -5.88 6.86 10.94
C ILE A 105 -5.62 5.66 11.87
N ILE A 106 -6.23 5.61 13.06
CA ILE A 106 -6.10 4.44 13.96
C ILE A 106 -6.79 3.20 13.37
N ARG A 107 -7.95 3.36 12.73
CA ARG A 107 -8.58 2.25 11.99
C ARG A 107 -7.67 1.73 10.89
N HIS A 108 -7.07 2.62 10.11
CA HIS A 108 -6.08 2.26 9.10
C HIS A 108 -4.88 1.53 9.71
N ALA A 109 -4.29 2.05 10.78
CA ALA A 109 -3.19 1.37 11.51
C ALA A 109 -3.56 -0.05 11.95
N SER A 110 -4.83 -0.27 12.33
CA SER A 110 -5.33 -1.58 12.71
C SER A 110 -5.44 -2.54 11.53
N ASP A 111 -5.79 -2.03 10.35
CA ASP A 111 -5.81 -2.81 9.10
C ASP A 111 -4.39 -3.16 8.66
N GLU A 112 -3.44 -2.23 8.69
CA GLU A 112 -2.03 -2.49 8.39
C GLU A 112 -1.44 -3.60 9.30
N ALA A 113 -1.74 -3.54 10.60
CA ALA A 113 -1.34 -4.59 11.54
C ALA A 113 -1.96 -5.96 11.21
N LYS A 114 -3.15 -5.98 10.61
CA LYS A 114 -3.82 -7.18 10.11
C LYS A 114 -3.17 -7.64 8.80
N HIS A 115 -2.91 -6.73 7.87
CA HIS A 115 -2.25 -7.01 6.60
C HIS A 115 -0.88 -7.66 6.80
N ALA A 116 -0.08 -7.17 7.74
CA ALA A 116 1.19 -7.80 8.09
C ALA A 116 1.04 -9.30 8.43
N ARG A 117 0.02 -9.66 9.22
CA ARG A 117 -0.27 -11.06 9.55
C ARG A 117 -0.79 -11.85 8.35
N VAL A 118 -1.58 -11.20 7.51
CA VAL A 118 -2.13 -11.80 6.28
C VAL A 118 -1.03 -12.16 5.31
N PHE A 119 -0.01 -11.32 5.10
CA PHE A 119 1.14 -11.66 4.27
C PHE A 119 1.91 -12.88 4.80
N LEU A 120 2.05 -13.03 6.13
CA LEU A 120 2.64 -14.23 6.72
C LEU A 120 1.75 -15.47 6.57
N GLN A 121 0.43 -15.30 6.60
CA GLN A 121 -0.50 -16.41 6.31
C GLN A 121 -0.42 -16.84 4.85
N LEU A 122 -0.30 -15.88 3.90
CA LEU A 122 -0.07 -16.16 2.49
C LEU A 122 1.26 -16.90 2.28
N LEU A 123 2.34 -16.46 2.95
CA LEU A 123 3.63 -17.14 2.92
C LEU A 123 3.49 -18.61 3.33
N ASN A 124 2.87 -18.88 4.49
CA ASN A 124 2.69 -20.23 4.98
C ASN A 124 1.77 -21.08 4.10
N ALA A 125 0.76 -20.48 3.46
CA ALA A 125 -0.16 -21.18 2.58
C ALA A 125 0.46 -21.54 1.23
N VAL A 126 1.28 -20.63 0.66
CA VAL A 126 1.91 -20.81 -0.65
C VAL A 126 3.24 -21.57 -0.55
N PHE A 127 4.00 -21.33 0.51
CA PHE A 127 5.34 -21.89 0.74
C PHE A 127 5.45 -22.49 2.16
N PRO A 128 4.76 -23.60 2.44
CA PRO A 128 4.73 -24.19 3.79
C PRO A 128 6.12 -24.62 4.29
N ASP A 129 7.01 -24.96 3.38
CA ASP A 129 8.38 -25.39 3.66
C ASP A 129 9.40 -24.25 3.63
N ALA A 130 8.95 -22.98 3.51
CA ALA A 130 9.86 -21.86 3.51
C ALA A 130 10.58 -21.71 4.85
N GLU A 131 11.88 -21.98 4.86
CA GLU A 131 12.73 -21.77 6.05
C GLU A 131 13.05 -20.27 6.20
N LEU A 132 12.30 -19.60 7.05
CA LEU A 132 12.65 -18.25 7.47
C LEU A 132 13.85 -18.31 8.43
N SER A 133 14.87 -17.46 8.20
CA SER A 133 15.99 -17.34 9.12
C SER A 133 15.51 -16.96 10.53
N SER A 134 16.25 -17.37 11.55
CA SER A 134 15.91 -17.04 12.94
C SER A 134 15.88 -15.54 13.19
N ARG A 135 16.74 -14.78 12.50
CA ARG A 135 16.75 -13.32 12.52
C ARG A 135 15.44 -12.75 11.97
N LEU A 136 15.03 -13.22 10.79
CA LEU A 136 13.79 -12.75 10.14
C LEU A 136 12.55 -13.07 10.97
N LYS A 137 12.48 -14.26 11.59
CA LYS A 137 11.43 -14.62 12.55
C LYS A 137 11.39 -13.66 13.75
N SER A 138 12.57 -13.31 14.28
CA SER A 138 12.69 -12.36 15.38
C SER A 138 12.25 -10.96 14.98
N ASP A 139 12.68 -10.50 13.79
CA ASP A 139 12.34 -9.18 13.27
C ASP A 139 10.81 -9.07 13.03
N ILE A 140 10.21 -10.07 12.39
CA ILE A 140 8.75 -10.15 12.22
C ILE A 140 8.04 -10.04 13.58
N GLN A 141 8.49 -10.80 14.57
CA GLN A 141 7.87 -10.82 15.90
C GLN A 141 8.05 -9.48 16.64
N ALA A 142 9.18 -8.80 16.45
CA ALA A 142 9.47 -7.49 17.03
C ALA A 142 8.64 -6.37 16.40
N TYR A 143 8.36 -6.47 15.10
CA TYR A 143 7.63 -5.43 14.36
C TYR A 143 6.11 -5.63 14.36
N LEU A 144 5.60 -6.86 14.55
CA LEU A 144 4.16 -7.10 14.57
C LEU A 144 3.52 -6.41 15.77
N PRO A 145 2.72 -5.35 15.58
CA PRO A 145 2.07 -4.68 16.68
C PRO A 145 1.01 -5.61 17.32
N SER A 146 0.94 -5.56 18.66
CA SER A 146 -0.08 -6.30 19.39
C SER A 146 -1.41 -5.55 19.37
N PRO A 147 -2.55 -6.20 19.06
CA PRO A 147 -3.86 -5.57 19.18
C PRO A 147 -4.25 -5.33 20.66
N PRO A 148 -5.08 -4.34 20.96
CA PRO A 148 -5.58 -3.33 20.04
C PRO A 148 -4.53 -2.28 19.69
N ILE A 149 -4.58 -1.78 18.44
CA ILE A 149 -3.76 -0.63 18.05
C ILE A 149 -4.37 0.63 18.66
N THR A 150 -3.55 1.38 19.36
CA THR A 150 -3.94 2.61 20.03
C THR A 150 -3.06 3.78 19.62
N PHE A 151 -3.44 4.98 19.99
CA PHE A 151 -2.60 6.16 19.78
C PHE A 151 -1.26 5.96 20.49
N ALA A 152 -0.18 6.14 19.77
CA ALA A 152 1.13 6.17 20.41
C ALA A 152 1.29 7.47 21.20
N VAL A 153 1.65 7.35 22.46
CA VAL A 153 2.02 8.53 23.28
C VAL A 153 3.26 9.17 22.67
N CYS A 154 3.19 10.45 22.36
CA CYS A 154 4.27 11.19 21.75
C CYS A 154 4.43 12.56 22.43
N ASP A 155 5.61 12.84 22.97
CA ASP A 155 5.95 14.13 23.57
C ASP A 155 6.21 15.26 22.55
N ARG A 156 6.07 14.93 21.23
CA ARG A 156 6.22 15.92 20.17
C ARG A 156 4.96 16.77 20.02
N PRO A 157 5.08 18.02 19.56
CA PRO A 157 3.94 18.89 19.34
C PRO A 157 2.98 18.28 18.29
N PRO A 158 1.69 18.64 18.34
CA PRO A 158 0.74 18.28 17.30
C PRO A 158 1.21 18.73 15.91
N TYR A 159 0.80 17.99 14.89
CA TYR A 159 1.08 18.35 13.50
C TYR A 159 0.39 19.65 13.10
N THR A 160 1.08 20.47 12.29
CA THR A 160 0.45 21.56 11.53
C THR A 160 -0.39 21.00 10.39
N VAL A 161 -1.23 21.84 9.75
CA VAL A 161 -2.02 21.43 8.58
C VAL A 161 -1.10 20.97 7.46
N GLU A 162 -0.02 21.68 7.20
CA GLU A 162 0.95 21.37 6.14
C GLU A 162 1.62 20.01 6.40
N GLN A 163 1.96 19.71 7.64
CA GLN A 163 2.51 18.41 8.01
C GLN A 163 1.48 17.29 7.85
N MET A 164 0.20 17.54 8.19
CA MET A 164 -0.88 16.57 7.98
C MET A 164 -1.09 16.31 6.48
N VAL A 165 -1.11 17.35 5.64
CA VAL A 165 -1.21 17.21 4.17
C VAL A 165 -0.06 16.38 3.64
N ASP A 166 1.17 16.61 4.10
CA ASP A 166 2.34 15.85 3.67
C ASP A 166 2.24 14.36 4.04
N GLU A 167 1.89 14.04 5.28
CA GLU A 167 1.73 12.65 5.73
C GLU A 167 0.59 11.94 4.98
N ILE A 168 -0.59 12.58 4.84
CA ILE A 168 -1.72 11.99 4.12
C ILE A 168 -1.40 11.79 2.64
N SER A 169 -0.67 12.70 2.01
CA SER A 169 -0.22 12.53 0.62
C SER A 169 0.69 11.30 0.47
N GLN A 170 1.63 11.11 1.41
CA GLN A 170 2.51 9.94 1.40
C GLN A 170 1.74 8.63 1.60
N ILE A 171 0.80 8.60 2.54
CA ILE A 171 -0.08 7.46 2.78
C ILE A 171 -0.86 7.14 1.50
N ASN A 172 -1.59 8.10 0.96
CA ASN A 172 -2.43 7.90 -0.24
C ASN A 172 -1.64 7.35 -1.44
N ILE A 173 -0.46 7.92 -1.74
CA ILE A 173 0.41 7.44 -2.82
C ILE A 173 0.92 6.02 -2.53
N GLY A 174 1.24 5.74 -1.27
CA GLY A 174 1.63 4.41 -0.80
C GLY A 174 0.56 3.37 -1.09
N GLU A 175 -0.70 3.65 -0.69
CA GLU A 175 -1.86 2.77 -0.89
C GLU A 175 -2.13 2.48 -2.37
N ILE A 176 -2.06 3.51 -3.22
CA ILE A 176 -2.21 3.34 -4.68
C ILE A 176 -1.15 2.37 -5.22
N ARG A 177 0.10 2.57 -4.85
CA ARG A 177 1.21 1.70 -5.27
C ARG A 177 1.04 0.28 -4.74
N THR A 178 0.74 0.13 -3.46
CA THR A 178 0.55 -1.18 -2.80
C THR A 178 -0.57 -1.96 -3.49
N ARG A 179 -1.71 -1.33 -3.71
CA ARG A 179 -2.83 -1.94 -4.41
C ARG A 179 -2.46 -2.43 -5.81
N ILE A 180 -1.78 -1.60 -6.62
CA ILE A 180 -1.39 -1.98 -7.98
C ILE A 180 -0.39 -3.13 -7.95
N ASN A 181 0.61 -3.11 -7.06
CA ASN A 181 1.55 -4.20 -6.90
C ASN A 181 0.86 -5.52 -6.48
N GLN A 182 -0.15 -5.45 -5.61
CA GLN A 182 -0.96 -6.62 -5.22
C GLN A 182 -1.78 -7.15 -6.40
N LEU A 183 -2.34 -6.28 -7.25
CA LEU A 183 -3.03 -6.70 -8.49
C LEU A 183 -2.08 -7.43 -9.45
N ILE A 184 -0.84 -6.93 -9.61
CA ILE A 184 0.19 -7.56 -10.45
C ILE A 184 0.60 -8.91 -9.85
N LEU A 185 0.73 -9.02 -8.53
CA LEU A 185 1.20 -10.22 -7.83
C LEU A 185 0.14 -11.31 -7.74
N ARG A 186 -1.14 -10.94 -7.69
CA ARG A 186 -2.28 -11.86 -7.50
C ARG A 186 -2.25 -13.11 -8.38
N PRO A 187 -2.13 -13.01 -9.74
CA PRO A 187 -2.11 -14.19 -10.59
C PRO A 187 -0.93 -15.10 -10.33
N VAL A 188 0.21 -14.57 -9.95
CA VAL A 188 1.42 -15.37 -9.66
C VAL A 188 1.26 -16.12 -8.33
N LEU A 189 0.73 -15.47 -7.29
CA LEU A 189 0.41 -16.14 -6.02
C LEU A 189 -0.55 -17.30 -6.22
N LEU A 190 -1.59 -17.11 -7.02
CA LEU A 190 -2.55 -18.18 -7.34
C LEU A 190 -1.89 -19.32 -8.13
N ALA A 191 -0.92 -19.02 -9.01
CA ALA A 191 -0.20 -20.06 -9.76
C ALA A 191 0.75 -20.91 -8.89
N HIS A 192 1.25 -20.36 -7.79
CA HIS A 192 2.05 -21.11 -6.80
C HIS A 192 1.18 -21.86 -5.79
N ALA A 193 -0.10 -21.50 -5.67
CA ALA A 193 -1.00 -22.14 -4.73
C ALA A 193 -1.33 -23.60 -5.14
N SER A 194 -1.52 -24.46 -4.15
CA SER A 194 -2.15 -25.75 -4.41
C SER A 194 -3.64 -25.59 -4.74
N ALA A 195 -4.22 -26.53 -5.50
CA ALA A 195 -5.65 -26.48 -5.84
C ALA A 195 -6.57 -26.40 -4.60
N GLU A 196 -6.14 -26.95 -3.48
CA GLU A 196 -6.87 -26.92 -2.20
C GLU A 196 -6.82 -25.54 -1.53
N GLN A 197 -5.76 -24.76 -1.76
CA GLN A 197 -5.54 -23.44 -1.16
C GLN A 197 -5.99 -22.28 -2.04
N GLU A 198 -6.15 -22.51 -3.35
CA GLU A 198 -6.37 -21.46 -4.35
C GLU A 198 -7.53 -20.53 -3.98
N MET A 199 -8.71 -21.09 -3.65
CA MET A 199 -9.89 -20.30 -3.31
C MET A 199 -9.67 -19.47 -2.02
N ARG A 200 -9.00 -20.04 -1.02
CA ARG A 200 -8.69 -19.34 0.23
C ARG A 200 -7.72 -18.17 -0.03
N ILE A 201 -6.66 -18.42 -0.80
CA ILE A 201 -5.67 -17.40 -1.16
C ILE A 201 -6.33 -16.28 -1.95
N GLN A 202 -7.20 -16.61 -2.91
CA GLN A 202 -7.97 -15.64 -3.66
C GLN A 202 -8.81 -14.75 -2.74
N GLN A 203 -9.57 -15.31 -1.81
CA GLN A 203 -10.38 -14.54 -0.85
C GLN A 203 -9.52 -13.60 0.01
N VAL A 204 -8.37 -14.09 0.45
CA VAL A 204 -7.44 -13.30 1.26
C VAL A 204 -6.93 -12.09 0.48
N ILE A 205 -6.47 -12.29 -0.76
CA ILE A 205 -5.97 -11.21 -1.61
C ILE A 205 -7.10 -10.23 -1.96
N ASP A 206 -8.29 -10.73 -2.28
CA ASP A 206 -9.45 -9.88 -2.62
C ASP A 206 -9.89 -9.01 -1.42
N ASN A 207 -9.70 -9.49 -0.18
CA ASN A 207 -9.93 -8.69 1.02
C ASN A 207 -8.87 -7.59 1.20
N LEU A 208 -7.58 -7.93 1.03
CA LEU A 208 -6.50 -6.94 1.03
C LEU A 208 -6.80 -5.83 0.00
N LEU A 209 -7.05 -6.19 -1.25
CA LEU A 209 -7.35 -5.25 -2.32
C LEU A 209 -8.55 -4.33 -2.01
N ARG A 210 -9.55 -4.82 -1.27
CA ARG A 210 -10.70 -4.03 -0.84
C ARG A 210 -10.34 -3.05 0.28
N ASP A 211 -9.50 -3.48 1.22
CA ASP A 211 -9.00 -2.60 2.29
C ASP A 211 -8.16 -1.46 1.68
N GLU A 212 -7.25 -1.75 0.72
CA GLU A 212 -6.48 -0.73 0.00
C GLU A 212 -7.37 0.28 -0.75
N GLN A 213 -8.45 -0.18 -1.38
CA GLN A 213 -9.42 0.75 -2.01
C GLN A 213 -10.02 1.71 -0.99
N ARG A 214 -10.38 1.21 0.19
CA ARG A 214 -10.92 2.04 1.26
C ARG A 214 -9.88 3.05 1.74
N HIS A 215 -8.61 2.64 1.88
CA HIS A 215 -7.51 3.51 2.29
C HIS A 215 -7.28 4.63 1.27
N ILE A 216 -7.28 4.31 -0.03
CA ILE A 216 -7.20 5.29 -1.12
C ILE A 216 -8.37 6.28 -1.04
N ALA A 217 -9.60 5.79 -0.87
CA ALA A 217 -10.79 6.61 -0.87
C ALA A 217 -10.80 7.62 0.27
N TYR A 218 -10.67 7.16 1.53
CA TYR A 218 -10.75 8.08 2.68
C TYR A 218 -9.59 9.08 2.74
N THR A 219 -8.38 8.69 2.34
CA THR A 219 -7.25 9.61 2.27
C THR A 219 -7.40 10.64 1.16
N GLY A 220 -8.02 10.26 0.04
CA GLY A 220 -8.42 11.17 -1.03
C GLY A 220 -9.47 12.19 -0.57
N GLU A 221 -10.49 11.78 0.19
CA GLU A 221 -11.49 12.68 0.79
C GLU A 221 -10.85 13.68 1.77
N ILE A 222 -9.86 13.25 2.56
CA ILE A 222 -9.12 14.13 3.45
C ILE A 222 -8.33 15.19 2.66
N LEU A 223 -7.61 14.78 1.60
CA LEU A 223 -6.88 15.72 0.73
C LEU A 223 -7.83 16.71 0.03
N GLU A 224 -9.00 16.24 -0.44
CA GLU A 224 -10.05 17.11 -0.96
C GLU A 224 -10.53 18.12 0.08
N SER A 225 -10.77 17.68 1.33
CA SER A 225 -11.20 18.55 2.42
C SER A 225 -10.16 19.66 2.70
N PHE A 226 -8.86 19.34 2.72
CA PHE A 226 -7.81 20.35 2.85
C PHE A 226 -7.79 21.31 1.67
N SER A 227 -7.96 20.80 0.45
CA SER A 227 -8.04 21.65 -0.76
C SER A 227 -9.18 22.65 -0.69
N GLN A 228 -10.36 22.23 -0.23
CA GLN A 228 -11.55 23.07 -0.03
C GLN A 228 -11.38 24.10 1.09
N GLN A 229 -10.51 23.83 2.06
CA GLN A 229 -10.15 24.75 3.15
C GLN A 229 -9.09 25.80 2.72
N GLY A 230 -8.73 25.88 1.46
CA GLY A 230 -7.79 26.86 0.93
C GLY A 230 -6.35 26.37 0.78
N TYR A 231 -6.07 25.10 1.05
CA TYR A 231 -4.75 24.51 0.90
C TYR A 231 -4.51 23.86 -0.48
N ASN A 232 -5.38 24.09 -1.47
CA ASN A 232 -5.33 23.39 -2.76
C ASN A 232 -3.95 23.45 -3.44
N ALA A 233 -3.35 24.63 -3.52
CA ALA A 233 -2.03 24.81 -4.15
C ALA A 233 -0.91 24.07 -3.37
N PHE A 234 -1.04 23.97 -2.05
CA PHE A 234 -0.09 23.26 -1.20
C PHE A 234 -0.27 21.74 -1.34
N VAL A 235 -1.52 21.25 -1.33
CA VAL A 235 -1.84 19.83 -1.58
C VAL A 235 -1.27 19.40 -2.92
N ASP A 236 -1.54 20.14 -3.99
CA ASP A 236 -1.05 19.87 -5.34
C ASP A 236 0.49 19.80 -5.37
N HIS A 237 1.16 20.81 -4.81
CA HIS A 237 2.63 20.86 -4.78
C HIS A 237 3.24 19.67 -4.02
N ILE A 238 2.77 19.40 -2.80
CA ILE A 238 3.32 18.31 -1.97
C ILE A 238 3.03 16.96 -2.59
N TYR A 239 1.83 16.75 -3.12
CA TYR A 239 1.46 15.50 -3.79
C TYR A 239 2.40 15.20 -4.96
N LEU A 240 2.65 16.19 -5.83
CA LEU A 240 3.59 16.05 -6.96
C LEU A 240 5.01 15.69 -6.50
N VAL A 241 5.52 16.38 -5.48
CA VAL A 241 6.86 16.10 -4.92
C VAL A 241 6.95 14.67 -4.36
N ARG A 242 5.92 14.24 -3.62
CA ARG A 242 5.87 12.90 -3.03
C ARG A 242 5.70 11.81 -4.08
N PHE A 243 4.84 12.04 -5.06
CA PHE A 243 4.61 11.12 -6.16
C PHE A 243 5.89 10.83 -6.96
N CYS A 244 6.64 11.88 -7.31
CA CYS A 244 7.94 11.75 -7.96
C CYS A 244 8.93 10.90 -7.13
N ARG A 245 9.05 11.17 -5.81
CA ARG A 245 9.94 10.42 -4.91
C ARG A 245 9.53 8.95 -4.75
N PHE A 246 8.24 8.67 -4.72
CA PHE A 246 7.74 7.28 -4.67
C PHE A 246 8.07 6.52 -5.96
N ASN A 247 7.97 7.18 -7.12
CA ASN A 247 8.36 6.57 -8.40
C ASN A 247 9.85 6.22 -8.43
N GLU A 248 10.73 7.14 -8.00
CA GLU A 248 12.16 6.89 -7.88
C GLU A 248 12.48 5.73 -6.95
N ARG A 249 11.79 5.64 -5.81
CA ARG A 249 11.92 4.54 -4.87
C ARG A 249 11.49 3.21 -5.50
N THR A 250 10.36 3.19 -6.20
CA THR A 250 9.84 2.00 -6.87
C THR A 250 10.83 1.45 -7.90
N ILE A 251 11.46 2.32 -8.70
CA ILE A 251 12.51 1.93 -9.66
C ILE A 251 13.71 1.31 -8.94
N ARG A 252 14.15 1.90 -7.84
CA ARG A 252 15.28 1.35 -7.04
C ARG A 252 14.95 -0.01 -6.45
N GLU A 253 13.75 -0.19 -5.91
CA GLU A 253 13.30 -1.47 -5.35
C GLU A 253 13.28 -2.57 -6.42
N LEU A 254 12.80 -2.27 -7.64
CA LEU A 254 12.78 -3.24 -8.74
C LEU A 254 14.20 -3.66 -9.17
N ASN A 255 15.15 -2.73 -9.18
CA ASN A 255 16.53 -2.98 -9.58
C ASN A 255 17.38 -3.66 -8.48
N GLY A 256 16.79 -4.08 -7.37
CA GLY A 256 17.50 -4.76 -6.28
C GLY A 256 18.35 -3.85 -5.40
N SER A 257 18.38 -2.54 -5.67
CA SER A 257 19.14 -1.55 -4.88
C SER A 257 18.34 -1.00 -3.69
N GLY A 258 17.13 -1.51 -3.44
CA GLY A 258 16.20 -1.01 -2.44
C GLY A 258 15.78 -2.00 -1.36
N VAL A 259 16.41 -3.18 -1.29
CA VAL A 259 16.20 -4.13 -0.19
C VAL A 259 17.19 -3.81 0.93
N ASP A 260 17.20 -2.57 1.41
CA ASP A 260 17.66 -2.25 2.75
C ASP A 260 16.45 -2.50 3.68
N LEU A 261 16.41 -3.72 4.21
CA LEU A 261 15.59 -4.10 5.35
C LEU A 261 16.10 -3.44 6.62
#